data_82bd5ebdfc92ee3196c44294b6abf08f
#
_entry.id   82bd5ebdfc92ee3196c44294b6abf08f
#
_cell.length_a   1.000
_cell.length_b   1.000
_cell.length_c   1.000
_cell.angle_alpha   90.00
_cell.angle_beta   90.00
_cell.angle_gamma   90.00
#
_symmetry.space_group_name_H-M   'P 1'
#
loop_
_entity.id
_entity.type
_entity.pdbx_description
1 polymer ?
#
loop_
_entity_poly.entity_id
_entity_poly.type
_entity_poly.pdbx_seq_one_letter_code
_entity_poly.pdbx_strand_id
1 'polypeptide(L)'
;MAQSVRDLMISREVDCVAVPLPPSVEGLVEEGVAALPGVSLVVCPERNADEVSCCSYVPIDPCQPVIMGIRVAMGEGIPRAYVDREVVRFQPTPWVGPDPYVLKSVSLAMFSAATIPFLPSPEAESQRQARISWMAFRLHELELEYRNIVCLCPLMDWPWVRQAYRDRMPYMAPEKPTERPAWWNVDSASLYFLLCELPFVTQLYENRRNEARSDSHLSIDGIKEFVLEARSRWLAARSSAVAQEANWITPQLLQRYFYYVRNRTLLEHRLKPDLYTLVHAAQQMAGDEFALTLLETAKTYEYQTHSLSLGTKPTVTMGIGELQDPEGEILPAINRLQGDPQAWRSLTLRPKPPIPQKQSWAHQWNPYRQCSWPPEDQRIESFAAHVRQQSKQVLGADLARIETFSTSLEDGIDLRETLRQWATTSRRTVFDLQVKVTPPAKGTIEVLVFLFEVPADPNIYTWRTTWFAEHHKESTLSFYATPFSTQMVGPGIGQARYGGAMFLYPPRPIPDIWDNPLFNFTTTLEERLLAGACAHSQESYVAVVSPVPLKAAWRNIARRYGRQLVPLPLHRFSGQTVARLRQFHVLNGHEIRSYAARFIRE
;
A
#
# COMPACT_ATOMS: atom_id res chain seq x y z
N MET A 1 5.34 -3.47 21.40
CA MET A 1 6.24 -2.93 22.45
C MET A 1 5.47 -2.23 23.57
N ALA A 2 4.61 -1.26 23.31
CA ALA A 2 3.82 -0.59 24.37
C ALA A 2 3.03 -1.57 25.25
N GLN A 3 2.36 -2.56 24.64
CA GLN A 3 1.69 -3.62 25.40
C GLN A 3 2.66 -4.43 26.26
N SER A 4 3.85 -4.79 25.75
CA SER A 4 4.85 -5.53 26.53
C SER A 4 5.36 -4.75 27.74
N VAL A 5 5.49 -3.41 27.62
CA VAL A 5 5.82 -2.55 28.75
C VAL A 5 4.69 -2.57 29.80
N ARG A 6 3.45 -2.40 29.35
CA ARG A 6 2.27 -2.46 30.23
C ARG A 6 2.19 -3.80 30.97
N ASP A 7 2.30 -4.90 30.24
CA ASP A 7 2.22 -6.25 30.82
C ASP A 7 3.35 -6.51 31.83
N LEU A 8 4.57 -6.02 31.54
CA LEU A 8 5.69 -6.08 32.47
C LEU A 8 5.41 -5.32 33.77
N MET A 9 4.89 -4.11 33.67
CA MET A 9 4.63 -3.25 34.81
C MET A 9 3.48 -3.76 35.70
N ILE A 10 2.46 -4.37 35.08
CA ILE A 10 1.33 -4.95 35.82
C ILE A 10 1.70 -6.29 36.46
N SER A 11 2.56 -7.09 35.81
CA SER A 11 2.92 -8.43 36.26
C SER A 11 4.00 -8.47 37.35
N ARG A 12 4.69 -7.35 37.63
CA ARG A 12 5.78 -7.26 38.61
C ARG A 12 5.52 -6.18 39.63
N GLU A 13 6.09 -6.36 40.81
CA GLU A 13 6.17 -5.28 41.78
C GLU A 13 7.21 -4.28 41.30
N VAL A 14 6.78 -3.06 40.97
CA VAL A 14 7.60 -1.96 40.46
C VAL A 14 7.51 -0.79 41.43
N ASP A 15 8.66 -0.38 41.97
CA ASP A 15 8.74 0.72 42.93
C ASP A 15 9.00 2.07 42.23
N CYS A 16 9.67 2.06 41.09
CA CYS A 16 9.99 3.24 40.30
C CYS A 16 10.15 2.91 38.83
N VAL A 17 9.72 3.83 37.94
CA VAL A 17 9.94 3.75 36.50
C VAL A 17 10.93 4.82 36.07
N ALA A 18 12.09 4.39 35.57
CA ALA A 18 13.09 5.28 34.96
C ALA A 18 12.85 5.40 33.47
N VAL A 19 12.66 6.62 32.98
CA VAL A 19 12.33 6.92 31.56
C VAL A 19 13.48 7.67 30.87
N PRO A 20 13.77 7.37 29.58
CA PRO A 20 14.89 7.95 28.85
C PRO A 20 14.55 9.35 28.30
N LEU A 21 14.10 10.22 29.16
CA LEU A 21 13.78 11.62 28.90
C LEU A 21 14.45 12.49 29.93
N PRO A 22 14.81 13.74 29.59
CA PRO A 22 15.45 14.65 30.53
C PRO A 22 14.45 15.24 31.55
N PRO A 23 14.89 15.63 32.74
CA PRO A 23 14.02 16.18 33.77
C PRO A 23 13.25 17.45 33.37
N SER A 24 13.80 18.26 32.44
CA SER A 24 13.18 19.51 32.01
C SER A 24 11.80 19.32 31.37
N VAL A 25 11.52 18.15 30.79
CA VAL A 25 10.23 17.85 30.11
C VAL A 25 9.22 17.14 31.02
N GLU A 26 9.60 16.73 32.22
CA GLU A 26 8.80 15.88 33.12
C GLU A 26 7.35 16.37 33.25
N GLY A 27 7.15 17.57 33.80
CA GLY A 27 5.82 18.10 34.10
C GLY A 27 4.94 18.23 32.84
N LEU A 28 5.53 18.63 31.71
CA LEU A 28 4.79 18.79 30.43
C LEU A 28 4.45 17.46 29.80
N VAL A 29 5.32 16.45 29.87
CA VAL A 29 5.06 15.10 29.39
C VAL A 29 3.95 14.47 30.22
N GLU A 30 3.98 14.58 31.55
CA GLU A 30 2.95 14.06 32.43
C GLU A 30 1.58 14.76 32.20
N GLU A 31 1.59 16.08 32.02
CA GLU A 31 0.38 16.82 31.61
C GLU A 31 -0.19 16.30 30.29
N GLY A 32 0.68 16.10 29.29
CA GLY A 32 0.29 15.52 28.01
C GLY A 32 -0.26 14.09 28.11
N VAL A 33 0.37 13.25 28.95
CA VAL A 33 -0.09 11.87 29.19
C VAL A 33 -1.44 11.85 29.92
N ALA A 34 -1.69 12.78 30.83
CA ALA A 34 -2.99 12.92 31.50
C ALA A 34 -4.09 13.36 30.51
N ALA A 35 -3.74 14.09 29.45
CA ALA A 35 -4.67 14.53 28.39
C ALA A 35 -4.98 13.46 27.34
N LEU A 36 -4.31 12.30 27.36
CA LEU A 36 -4.61 11.19 26.45
C LEU A 36 -6.07 10.73 26.63
N PRO A 37 -6.78 10.42 25.54
CA PRO A 37 -6.30 10.05 24.20
C PRO A 37 -6.02 11.22 23.24
N GLY A 38 -6.17 12.48 23.63
CA GLY A 38 -5.73 13.61 22.80
C GLY A 38 -4.21 13.61 22.61
N VAL A 39 -3.74 13.67 21.36
CA VAL A 39 -2.31 13.62 21.02
C VAL A 39 -1.71 15.02 21.04
N SER A 40 -0.56 15.16 21.68
CA SER A 40 0.14 16.43 21.82
C SER A 40 1.65 16.25 21.67
N LEU A 41 2.38 17.36 21.68
CA LEU A 41 3.84 17.42 21.63
C LEU A 41 4.39 18.21 22.78
N VAL A 42 5.52 17.75 23.33
CA VAL A 42 6.41 18.58 24.15
C VAL A 42 7.60 18.97 23.28
N VAL A 43 7.70 20.24 22.94
CA VAL A 43 8.74 20.79 22.06
C VAL A 43 9.83 21.42 22.89
N CYS A 44 11.07 21.09 22.58
CA CYS A 44 12.29 21.66 23.16
C CYS A 44 12.95 22.52 22.07
N PRO A 45 12.84 23.85 22.12
CA PRO A 45 13.55 24.73 21.20
C PRO A 45 15.06 24.59 21.35
N GLU A 46 15.78 24.60 20.24
CA GLU A 46 17.22 24.44 20.19
C GLU A 46 17.81 25.45 19.19
N ARG A 47 19.01 25.97 19.47
CA ARG A 47 19.71 26.85 18.55
C ARG A 47 20.94 26.16 17.96
N ASN A 48 21.14 26.32 16.69
CA ASN A 48 22.36 25.91 16.01
C ASN A 48 23.50 26.90 16.27
N ALA A 49 24.75 26.44 16.07
CA ALA A 49 25.92 27.32 16.09
C ALA A 49 25.82 28.49 15.10
N ASP A 50 25.03 28.33 14.02
CA ASP A 50 24.76 29.32 12.98
C ASP A 50 23.50 30.15 13.28
N GLU A 51 22.97 30.16 14.52
CA GLU A 51 21.74 30.84 14.95
C GLU A 51 20.44 30.35 14.25
N VAL A 52 20.50 29.26 13.50
CA VAL A 52 19.31 28.67 12.88
C VAL A 52 18.47 27.99 13.96
N SER A 53 17.23 28.41 14.11
CA SER A 53 16.28 27.79 15.03
C SER A 53 15.96 26.37 14.58
N CYS A 54 16.02 25.41 15.49
CA CYS A 54 15.59 24.03 15.32
C CYS A 54 14.92 23.56 16.61
N CYS A 55 14.29 22.41 16.58
CA CYS A 55 13.68 21.85 17.78
C CYS A 55 13.84 20.32 17.86
N SER A 56 13.88 19.82 19.07
CA SER A 56 13.56 18.41 19.33
C SER A 56 12.21 18.32 20.02
N TYR A 57 11.55 17.17 19.90
CA TYR A 57 10.22 17.00 20.50
C TYR A 57 10.01 15.61 21.07
N VAL A 58 9.12 15.54 22.07
CA VAL A 58 8.60 14.29 22.63
C VAL A 58 7.15 14.13 22.18
N PRO A 59 6.83 13.12 21.34
CA PRO A 59 5.46 12.85 20.95
C PRO A 59 4.71 12.17 22.11
N ILE A 60 3.55 12.70 22.46
CA ILE A 60 2.65 12.07 23.43
C ILE A 60 1.72 11.12 22.65
N ASP A 61 2.30 9.98 22.27
CA ASP A 61 1.65 8.93 21.45
C ASP A 61 1.23 7.77 22.36
N PRO A 62 -0.07 7.39 22.40
CA PRO A 62 -0.55 6.26 23.22
C PRO A 62 0.12 4.92 22.91
N CYS A 63 0.60 4.73 21.69
CA CYS A 63 1.26 3.49 21.26
C CYS A 63 2.79 3.48 21.47
N GLN A 64 3.36 4.60 21.92
CA GLN A 64 4.79 4.70 22.18
C GLN A 64 5.14 4.06 23.54
N PRO A 65 6.14 3.14 23.61
CA PRO A 65 6.42 2.37 24.82
C PRO A 65 6.75 3.19 26.06
N VAL A 66 7.51 4.29 25.90
CA VAL A 66 7.88 5.17 27.04
C VAL A 66 6.64 5.90 27.56
N ILE A 67 5.83 6.45 26.67
CA ILE A 67 4.57 7.12 27.03
C ILE A 67 3.60 6.13 27.71
N MET A 68 3.53 4.90 27.22
CA MET A 68 2.74 3.85 27.86
C MET A 68 3.24 3.55 29.27
N GLY A 69 4.55 3.46 29.47
CA GLY A 69 5.13 3.24 30.79
C GLY A 69 4.80 4.36 31.76
N ILE A 70 4.92 5.62 31.34
CA ILE A 70 4.53 6.79 32.15
C ILE A 70 3.03 6.73 32.48
N ARG A 71 2.18 6.44 31.47
CA ARG A 71 0.73 6.36 31.64
C ARG A 71 0.30 5.28 32.66
N VAL A 72 0.95 4.11 32.62
CA VAL A 72 0.69 3.04 33.60
C VAL A 72 1.18 3.46 34.97
N ALA A 73 2.40 4.01 35.07
CA ALA A 73 2.96 4.46 36.35
C ALA A 73 2.10 5.55 37.01
N MET A 74 1.55 6.49 36.22
CA MET A 74 0.61 7.51 36.72
C MET A 74 -0.68 6.88 37.23
N GLY A 75 -1.23 5.88 36.50
CA GLY A 75 -2.46 5.19 36.91
C GLY A 75 -2.30 4.36 38.17
N GLU A 76 -1.15 3.73 38.38
CA GLU A 76 -0.84 2.88 39.55
C GLU A 76 -0.17 3.66 40.69
N GLY A 77 0.05 4.96 40.53
CA GLY A 77 0.71 5.79 41.54
C GLY A 77 2.20 5.47 41.76
N ILE A 78 2.85 4.86 40.74
CA ILE A 78 4.27 4.50 40.78
C ILE A 78 5.13 5.75 40.53
N PRO A 79 6.18 6.04 41.33
CA PRO A 79 7.14 7.10 41.06
C PRO A 79 7.79 6.98 39.67
N ARG A 80 7.99 8.10 38.99
CA ARG A 80 8.67 8.20 37.70
C ARG A 80 9.94 9.02 37.87
N ALA A 81 11.03 8.58 37.24
CA ALA A 81 12.30 9.28 37.23
C ALA A 81 12.74 9.53 35.78
N TYR A 82 12.99 10.78 35.47
CA TYR A 82 13.47 11.21 34.14
C TYR A 82 15.00 11.20 34.20
N VAL A 83 15.60 10.18 33.57
CA VAL A 83 17.02 9.84 33.79
C VAL A 83 17.95 10.22 32.64
N ASP A 84 17.41 10.75 31.51
CA ASP A 84 18.28 11.17 30.41
C ASP A 84 19.04 12.46 30.74
N ARG A 85 20.16 12.66 30.04
CA ARG A 85 21.01 13.85 30.21
C ARG A 85 20.38 15.05 29.50
N GLU A 86 20.35 16.21 30.21
CA GLU A 86 20.03 17.47 29.55
C GLU A 86 21.11 17.83 28.54
N VAL A 87 20.67 18.20 27.35
CA VAL A 87 21.52 18.61 26.22
C VAL A 87 20.96 19.87 25.58
N VAL A 88 21.84 20.77 25.18
CA VAL A 88 21.45 22.00 24.45
C VAL A 88 20.88 21.69 23.08
N ARG A 89 21.45 20.70 22.43
CA ARG A 89 21.02 20.23 21.12
C ARG A 89 20.97 18.71 21.07
N PHE A 90 19.82 18.15 20.77
CA PHE A 90 19.65 16.71 20.66
C PHE A 90 20.21 16.16 19.36
N GLN A 91 21.08 15.15 19.46
CA GLN A 91 21.62 14.45 18.31
C GLN A 91 21.00 13.06 18.21
N PRO A 92 20.22 12.78 17.13
CA PRO A 92 19.67 11.47 16.92
C PRO A 92 20.77 10.49 16.53
N THR A 93 20.64 9.24 16.99
CA THR A 93 21.52 8.17 16.55
C THR A 93 20.79 7.33 15.51
N PRO A 94 21.14 7.45 14.23
CA PRO A 94 20.49 6.66 13.19
C PRO A 94 20.85 5.18 13.35
N TRP A 95 19.85 4.34 13.39
CA TRP A 95 20.01 2.89 13.42
C TRP A 95 18.83 2.22 12.74
N VAL A 96 19.13 1.22 11.91
CA VAL A 96 18.13 0.38 11.27
C VAL A 96 18.18 -0.99 11.91
N GLY A 97 17.16 -1.33 12.67
CA GLY A 97 17.01 -2.62 13.34
C GLY A 97 16.15 -3.61 12.59
N PRO A 98 16.06 -4.84 13.11
CA PRO A 98 15.08 -5.81 12.63
C PRO A 98 13.66 -5.30 12.90
N ASP A 99 12.72 -5.66 12.01
CA ASP A 99 11.33 -5.22 12.10
C ASP A 99 10.70 -5.65 13.44
N PRO A 100 10.29 -4.71 14.29
CA PRO A 100 9.71 -5.02 15.61
C PRO A 100 8.38 -5.78 15.52
N TYR A 101 7.77 -5.91 14.35
CA TYR A 101 6.57 -6.70 14.14
C TYR A 101 6.79 -8.21 14.42
N VAL A 102 8.03 -8.67 14.38
CA VAL A 102 8.45 -10.01 14.82
C VAL A 102 8.00 -10.31 16.26
N LEU A 103 7.85 -9.30 17.12
CA LEU A 103 7.38 -9.45 18.51
C LEU A 103 5.95 -10.03 18.63
N LYS A 104 5.21 -10.14 17.52
CA LYS A 104 3.97 -10.93 17.49
C LYS A 104 4.21 -12.45 17.57
N SER A 105 5.39 -12.91 17.17
CA SER A 105 5.72 -14.33 17.06
C SER A 105 6.83 -14.77 18.02
N VAL A 106 7.66 -13.85 18.49
CA VAL A 106 8.76 -14.11 19.42
C VAL A 106 8.65 -13.22 20.65
N SER A 107 9.19 -13.68 21.78
CA SER A 107 9.23 -12.89 23.00
C SER A 107 10.21 -11.71 22.87
N LEU A 108 9.99 -10.64 23.66
CA LEU A 108 10.91 -9.50 23.72
C LEU A 108 12.34 -9.95 24.09
N ALA A 109 12.49 -10.92 24.98
CA ALA A 109 13.79 -11.46 25.37
C ALA A 109 14.51 -12.12 24.21
N MET A 110 13.82 -12.95 23.41
CA MET A 110 14.39 -13.60 22.24
C MET A 110 14.76 -12.57 21.14
N PHE A 111 13.89 -11.60 20.90
CA PHE A 111 14.15 -10.51 19.96
C PHE A 111 15.38 -9.71 20.36
N SER A 112 15.47 -9.32 21.63
CA SER A 112 16.61 -8.58 22.16
C SER A 112 17.90 -9.40 22.09
N ALA A 113 17.87 -10.68 22.49
CA ALA A 113 19.03 -11.56 22.43
C ALA A 113 19.56 -11.74 21.00
N ALA A 114 18.67 -11.80 20.02
CA ALA A 114 19.06 -11.91 18.60
C ALA A 114 19.61 -10.58 18.04
N THR A 115 19.19 -9.43 18.58
CA THR A 115 19.56 -8.11 18.05
C THR A 115 20.80 -7.52 18.70
N ILE A 116 20.97 -7.70 20.00
CA ILE A 116 22.08 -7.12 20.80
C ILE A 116 23.48 -7.34 20.20
N PRO A 117 23.85 -8.53 19.68
CA PRO A 117 25.17 -8.76 19.13
C PRO A 117 25.55 -7.88 17.91
N PHE A 118 24.56 -7.30 17.25
CA PHE A 118 24.73 -6.49 16.04
C PHE A 118 24.61 -4.98 16.30
N LEU A 119 24.42 -4.57 17.55
CA LEU A 119 24.28 -3.16 17.91
C LEU A 119 25.62 -2.43 17.84
N PRO A 120 25.69 -1.24 17.21
CA PRO A 120 26.92 -0.47 17.17
C PRO A 120 27.26 0.10 18.53
N SER A 121 28.52 0.03 18.92
CA SER A 121 29.03 0.70 20.11
C SER A 121 28.91 2.22 19.98
N PRO A 122 28.67 2.96 21.06
CA PRO A 122 28.73 4.40 21.02
C PRO A 122 30.18 4.84 20.73
N GLU A 123 30.31 5.88 19.91
CA GLU A 123 31.60 6.50 19.64
C GLU A 123 32.11 7.19 20.90
N ALA A 124 33.41 7.15 21.11
CA ALA A 124 34.05 7.84 22.24
C ALA A 124 33.76 9.35 22.17
N GLU A 125 33.50 9.96 23.32
CA GLU A 125 33.19 11.40 23.47
C GLU A 125 31.92 11.88 22.73
N SER A 126 31.13 10.95 22.17
CA SER A 126 29.86 11.30 21.54
C SER A 126 28.80 11.71 22.58
N GLN A 127 27.81 12.50 22.13
CA GLN A 127 26.65 12.82 22.96
C GLN A 127 25.92 11.56 23.45
N ARG A 128 25.84 10.53 22.57
CA ARG A 128 25.25 9.24 22.93
C ARG A 128 25.97 8.58 24.09
N GLN A 129 27.32 8.55 24.08
CA GLN A 129 28.12 8.02 25.20
C GLN A 129 27.88 8.79 26.47
N ALA A 130 27.85 10.13 26.40
CA ALA A 130 27.62 10.99 27.57
C ALA A 130 26.21 10.76 28.17
N ARG A 131 25.17 10.58 27.32
CA ARG A 131 23.81 10.27 27.78
C ARG A 131 23.74 8.90 28.46
N ILE A 132 24.38 7.88 27.89
CA ILE A 132 24.46 6.52 28.45
C ILE A 132 25.11 6.54 29.84
N SER A 133 26.25 7.18 29.99
CA SER A 133 26.97 7.28 31.28
C SER A 133 26.16 8.05 32.33
N TRP A 134 25.46 9.11 31.90
CA TRP A 134 24.56 9.87 32.77
C TRP A 134 23.37 9.04 33.23
N MET A 135 22.68 8.32 32.32
CA MET A 135 21.58 7.44 32.71
C MET A 135 22.03 6.37 33.71
N ALA A 136 23.22 5.78 33.51
CA ALA A 136 23.77 4.80 34.43
C ALA A 136 24.02 5.41 35.85
N PHE A 137 24.54 6.63 35.89
CA PHE A 137 24.71 7.36 37.15
C PHE A 137 23.37 7.62 37.85
N ARG A 138 22.36 8.11 37.10
CA ARG A 138 21.02 8.35 37.65
C ARG A 138 20.36 7.07 38.18
N LEU A 139 20.60 5.92 37.56
CA LEU A 139 20.10 4.64 38.05
C LEU A 139 20.77 4.26 39.39
N HIS A 140 22.06 4.60 39.62
CA HIS A 140 22.71 4.40 40.91
C HIS A 140 22.14 5.31 42.00
N GLU A 141 21.71 6.50 41.67
CA GLU A 141 21.03 7.37 42.66
C GLU A 141 19.66 6.77 43.04
N LEU A 142 18.90 6.28 42.06
CA LEU A 142 17.57 5.69 42.27
C LEU A 142 17.62 4.40 43.12
N GLU A 143 18.65 3.58 42.97
CA GLU A 143 18.80 2.36 43.78
C GLU A 143 18.97 2.60 45.29
N LEU A 144 19.30 3.82 45.68
CA LEU A 144 19.35 4.20 47.09
C LEU A 144 17.97 4.35 47.73
N GLU A 145 16.95 4.61 46.90
CA GLU A 145 15.57 4.86 47.34
C GLU A 145 14.61 3.72 46.99
N TYR A 146 14.84 3.05 45.87
CA TYR A 146 13.93 2.04 45.29
C TYR A 146 14.62 0.70 45.10
N ARG A 147 13.86 -0.40 45.32
CA ARG A 147 14.38 -1.77 45.16
C ARG A 147 14.14 -2.32 43.75
N ASN A 148 12.95 -2.09 43.19
CA ASN A 148 12.50 -2.65 41.93
C ASN A 148 12.30 -1.52 40.89
N ILE A 149 13.36 -1.17 40.20
CA ILE A 149 13.35 -0.11 39.20
C ILE A 149 13.17 -0.73 37.82
N VAL A 150 12.14 -0.31 37.09
CA VAL A 150 11.97 -0.62 35.67
C VAL A 150 12.56 0.53 34.85
N CYS A 151 13.69 0.28 34.19
CA CYS A 151 14.30 1.25 33.28
C CYS A 151 13.80 1.01 31.86
N LEU A 152 13.07 1.96 31.30
CA LEU A 152 12.71 1.99 29.88
C LEU A 152 13.90 2.59 29.13
N CYS A 153 14.48 1.80 28.22
CA CYS A 153 15.68 2.20 27.50
C CYS A 153 15.58 1.77 26.04
N PRO A 154 16.02 2.58 25.08
CA PRO A 154 16.15 2.14 23.70
C PRO A 154 17.02 0.88 23.62
N LEU A 155 16.57 -0.13 22.84
CA LEU A 155 17.32 -1.40 22.73
C LEU A 155 18.76 -1.16 22.29
N MET A 156 18.98 -0.16 21.44
CA MET A 156 20.31 0.16 20.94
C MET A 156 21.25 0.70 22.06
N ASP A 157 20.72 1.29 23.12
CA ASP A 157 21.52 1.85 24.22
C ASP A 157 21.63 0.89 25.40
N TRP A 158 20.70 -0.04 25.55
CA TRP A 158 20.60 -0.95 26.67
C TRP A 158 21.91 -1.67 27.05
N PRO A 159 22.67 -2.30 26.11
CA PRO A 159 23.90 -3.01 26.48
C PRO A 159 24.94 -2.08 27.12
N TRP A 160 25.01 -0.86 26.61
CA TRP A 160 25.98 0.14 27.01
C TRP A 160 25.58 0.83 28.31
N VAL A 161 24.29 1.08 28.54
CA VAL A 161 23.75 1.53 29.82
C VAL A 161 24.03 0.49 30.90
N ARG A 162 23.77 -0.79 30.61
CA ARG A 162 24.08 -1.89 31.52
C ARG A 162 25.57 -2.00 31.83
N GLN A 163 26.43 -1.82 30.83
CA GLN A 163 27.87 -1.82 31.02
C GLN A 163 28.32 -0.62 31.88
N ALA A 164 27.91 0.59 31.50
CA ALA A 164 28.24 1.81 32.22
C ALA A 164 27.78 1.74 33.68
N TYR A 165 26.61 1.18 33.96
CA TYR A 165 26.08 0.93 35.29
C TYR A 165 26.96 -0.04 36.08
N ARG A 166 27.37 -1.18 35.49
CA ARG A 166 28.22 -2.17 36.19
C ARG A 166 29.61 -1.67 36.49
N ASP A 167 30.21 -0.99 35.51
CA ASP A 167 31.60 -0.53 35.57
C ASP A 167 31.71 0.82 36.27
N ARG A 168 30.60 1.42 36.72
CA ARG A 168 30.51 2.75 37.35
C ARG A 168 31.28 3.80 36.55
N MET A 169 30.99 3.84 35.25
CA MET A 169 31.69 4.73 34.32
C MET A 169 31.54 6.21 34.74
N PRO A 170 32.58 7.02 34.56
CA PRO A 170 32.50 8.45 34.82
C PRO A 170 31.47 9.10 33.89
N TYR A 171 30.76 10.09 34.44
CA TYR A 171 29.74 10.82 33.69
C TYR A 171 30.12 12.28 33.49
N MET A 172 29.58 12.88 32.44
CA MET A 172 29.64 14.33 32.22
C MET A 172 28.40 15.00 32.78
N ALA A 173 28.60 16.15 33.45
CA ALA A 173 27.50 16.95 33.97
C ALA A 173 26.48 17.31 32.84
N PRO A 174 25.19 17.45 33.18
CA PRO A 174 24.17 17.86 32.21
C PRO A 174 24.41 19.29 31.73
N GLU A 175 24.01 19.55 30.51
CA GLU A 175 24.00 20.91 29.95
C GLU A 175 22.77 21.67 30.48
N LYS A 176 22.81 22.98 30.43
CA LYS A 176 21.63 23.78 30.76
C LYS A 176 20.88 24.09 29.45
N PRO A 177 19.60 23.69 29.32
CA PRO A 177 18.82 24.06 28.14
C PRO A 177 18.74 25.59 28.03
N THR A 178 18.82 26.08 26.80
CA THR A 178 18.82 27.52 26.50
C THR A 178 17.42 28.11 26.65
N GLU A 179 16.41 27.31 26.27
CA GLU A 179 14.99 27.71 26.27
C GLU A 179 14.15 26.68 27.03
N ARG A 180 12.98 27.11 27.50
CA ARG A 180 12.06 26.21 28.21
C ARG A 180 11.26 25.39 27.26
N PRO A 181 11.07 24.07 27.50
CA PRO A 181 10.14 23.27 26.74
C PRO A 181 8.71 23.82 26.79
N ALA A 182 7.96 23.58 25.74
CA ALA A 182 6.55 23.98 25.62
C ALA A 182 5.66 22.80 25.19
N TRP A 183 4.43 22.78 25.71
CA TRP A 183 3.45 21.77 25.32
C TRP A 183 2.47 22.35 24.29
N TRP A 184 2.35 21.68 23.13
CA TRP A 184 1.51 22.13 22.03
C TRP A 184 0.54 21.04 21.57
N ASN A 185 -0.64 21.45 21.12
CA ASN A 185 -1.56 20.58 20.42
C ASN A 185 -1.06 20.30 19.00
N VAL A 186 -1.50 19.17 18.43
CA VAL A 186 -1.15 18.76 17.06
C VAL A 186 -2.37 18.82 16.17
N ASP A 187 -2.23 19.38 14.97
CA ASP A 187 -3.27 19.34 13.97
C ASP A 187 -3.60 17.89 13.56
N SER A 188 -4.88 17.60 13.34
CA SER A 188 -5.34 16.24 13.03
C SER A 188 -4.72 15.66 11.76
N ALA A 189 -4.45 16.49 10.74
CA ALA A 189 -3.80 16.08 9.50
C ALA A 189 -2.33 15.68 9.71
N SER A 190 -1.71 16.17 10.78
CA SER A 190 -0.31 15.93 11.11
C SER A 190 -0.05 14.64 11.89
N LEU A 191 -1.08 14.02 12.46
CA LEU A 191 -0.94 12.83 13.30
C LEU A 191 -0.24 11.67 12.62
N TYR A 192 -0.40 11.53 11.32
CA TYR A 192 0.28 10.49 10.53
C TYR A 192 1.81 10.62 10.56
N PHE A 193 2.33 11.83 10.68
CA PHE A 193 3.78 12.08 10.75
C PHE A 193 4.36 11.88 12.16
N LEU A 194 3.50 11.77 13.15
CA LEU A 194 3.87 11.77 14.56
C LEU A 194 3.72 10.39 15.22
N LEU A 195 2.61 9.70 14.96
CA LEU A 195 2.26 8.46 15.64
C LEU A 195 3.09 7.27 15.13
N CYS A 196 3.46 6.38 16.04
CA CYS A 196 4.16 5.13 15.73
C CYS A 196 3.30 4.15 14.93
N GLU A 197 1.98 4.24 15.06
CA GLU A 197 0.99 3.47 14.32
C GLU A 197 0.10 4.40 13.49
N LEU A 198 -0.65 3.84 12.53
CA LEU A 198 -1.64 4.62 11.79
C LEU A 198 -2.64 5.27 12.76
N PRO A 199 -3.05 6.53 12.57
CA PRO A 199 -4.02 7.20 13.45
C PRO A 199 -5.27 6.37 13.71
N PHE A 200 -5.84 5.74 12.68
CA PHE A 200 -6.99 4.84 12.82
C PHE A 200 -6.67 3.61 13.73
N VAL A 201 -5.49 3.01 13.60
CA VAL A 201 -5.11 1.86 14.43
C VAL A 201 -4.89 2.30 15.88
N THR A 202 -4.32 3.49 16.08
CA THR A 202 -4.19 4.11 17.41
C THR A 202 -5.56 4.37 18.04
N GLN A 203 -6.53 4.85 17.26
CA GLN A 203 -7.91 5.02 17.71
C GLN A 203 -8.56 3.68 18.12
N LEU A 204 -8.40 2.64 17.30
CA LEU A 204 -8.90 1.30 17.65
C LEU A 204 -8.31 0.80 18.98
N TYR A 205 -7.02 1.02 19.19
CA TYR A 205 -6.36 0.65 20.43
C TYR A 205 -6.95 1.41 21.63
N GLU A 206 -7.14 2.73 21.54
CA GLU A 206 -7.74 3.53 22.62
C GLU A 206 -9.21 3.15 22.87
N ASN A 207 -10.01 2.87 21.82
CA ASN A 207 -11.36 2.38 21.96
C ASN A 207 -11.39 1.06 22.73
N ARG A 208 -10.55 0.10 22.37
CA ARG A 208 -10.47 -1.21 23.04
C ARG A 208 -9.99 -1.10 24.47
N ARG A 209 -9.07 -0.18 24.75
CA ARG A 209 -8.59 0.08 26.10
C ARG A 209 -9.70 0.63 27.00
N ASN A 210 -10.59 1.48 26.48
CA ASN A 210 -11.73 2.04 27.20
C ASN A 210 -12.86 1.01 27.43
N GLU A 211 -12.88 -0.09 26.67
CA GLU A 211 -13.79 -1.19 26.93
C GLU A 211 -13.29 -1.94 28.19
N ALA A 212 -14.09 -2.01 29.25
CA ALA A 212 -13.76 -2.71 30.49
C ALA A 212 -13.77 -4.25 30.29
N ARG A 213 -12.93 -4.76 29.38
CA ARG A 213 -12.79 -6.18 29.04
C ARG A 213 -11.39 -6.69 29.34
N SER A 214 -11.19 -8.00 29.21
CA SER A 214 -9.88 -8.61 29.45
C SER A 214 -8.80 -8.13 28.45
N ASP A 215 -7.55 -8.15 28.85
CA ASP A 215 -6.40 -7.70 28.06
C ASP A 215 -6.21 -8.44 26.73
N SER A 216 -6.80 -9.63 26.57
CA SER A 216 -6.81 -10.38 25.31
C SER A 216 -7.48 -9.60 24.17
N HIS A 217 -8.40 -8.67 24.48
CA HIS A 217 -9.04 -7.80 23.48
C HIS A 217 -8.14 -6.68 22.93
N LEU A 218 -7.00 -6.41 23.55
CA LEU A 218 -6.02 -5.43 23.07
C LEU A 218 -5.21 -5.95 21.88
N SER A 219 -5.21 -7.28 21.64
CA SER A 219 -4.58 -7.87 20.47
C SER A 219 -5.48 -7.71 19.24
N ILE A 220 -5.26 -6.66 18.47
CA ILE A 220 -6.05 -6.30 17.27
C ILE A 220 -5.23 -6.56 16.02
N ASP A 221 -5.86 -7.17 14.99
CA ASP A 221 -5.32 -7.11 13.62
C ASP A 221 -5.69 -5.76 13.00
N GLY A 222 -4.92 -4.73 13.37
CA GLY A 222 -5.22 -3.34 13.00
C GLY A 222 -5.29 -3.12 11.49
N ILE A 223 -4.49 -3.83 10.69
CA ILE A 223 -4.51 -3.71 9.22
C ILE A 223 -5.81 -4.29 8.65
N LYS A 224 -6.25 -5.42 9.16
CA LYS A 224 -7.51 -6.04 8.72
C LYS A 224 -8.72 -5.13 9.05
N GLU A 225 -8.82 -4.68 10.30
CA GLU A 225 -9.90 -3.80 10.76
C GLU A 225 -9.92 -2.48 9.96
N PHE A 226 -8.74 -1.89 9.73
CA PHE A 226 -8.55 -0.71 8.91
C PHE A 226 -9.12 -0.87 7.48
N VAL A 227 -8.78 -1.95 6.80
CA VAL A 227 -9.24 -2.20 5.43
C VAL A 227 -10.74 -2.51 5.38
N LEU A 228 -11.27 -3.20 6.39
CA LEU A 228 -12.71 -3.47 6.51
C LEU A 228 -13.51 -2.18 6.77
N GLU A 229 -13.01 -1.30 7.62
CA GLU A 229 -13.64 0.01 7.85
C GLU A 229 -13.60 0.89 6.60
N ALA A 230 -12.46 0.95 5.91
CA ALA A 230 -12.37 1.67 4.64
C ALA A 230 -13.37 1.14 3.60
N ARG A 231 -13.58 -0.19 3.54
CA ARG A 231 -14.61 -0.79 2.70
C ARG A 231 -16.01 -0.37 3.13
N SER A 232 -16.28 -0.36 4.42
CA SER A 232 -17.58 0.06 4.97
C SER A 232 -17.90 1.51 4.61
N ARG A 233 -16.97 2.43 4.84
CA ARG A 233 -17.07 3.85 4.46
C ARG A 233 -17.26 4.04 2.96
N TRP A 234 -16.51 3.31 2.16
CA TRP A 234 -16.61 3.37 0.71
C TRP A 234 -17.97 2.89 0.19
N LEU A 235 -18.57 1.86 0.80
CA LEU A 235 -19.94 1.40 0.50
C LEU A 235 -20.99 2.42 0.94
N ALA A 236 -20.84 3.00 2.13
CA ALA A 236 -21.78 3.99 2.67
C ALA A 236 -21.82 5.29 1.86
N ALA A 237 -20.68 5.73 1.31
CA ALA A 237 -20.58 6.93 0.47
C ALA A 237 -21.29 6.79 -0.89
N ARG A 238 -21.74 5.59 -1.27
CA ARG A 238 -22.43 5.32 -2.54
C ARG A 238 -23.91 5.10 -2.30
N SER A 239 -24.74 6.06 -2.71
CA SER A 239 -26.19 5.96 -2.56
C SER A 239 -26.77 4.78 -3.36
N SER A 240 -27.91 4.24 -2.91
CA SER A 240 -28.52 2.96 -3.18
C SER A 240 -28.74 2.55 -4.66
N ALA A 241 -28.82 3.48 -5.62
CA ALA A 241 -29.00 3.14 -7.04
C ALA A 241 -27.71 2.69 -7.76
N VAL A 242 -26.54 3.11 -7.27
CA VAL A 242 -25.22 2.75 -7.82
C VAL A 242 -24.60 1.60 -7.01
N ALA A 243 -25.17 1.25 -5.89
CA ALA A 243 -24.63 0.26 -4.96
C ALA A 243 -24.60 -1.17 -5.51
N GLN A 244 -25.53 -1.55 -6.39
CA GLN A 244 -25.53 -2.88 -6.99
C GLN A 244 -24.38 -3.09 -7.98
N GLU A 245 -23.98 -2.06 -8.73
CA GLU A 245 -22.77 -2.11 -9.58
C GLU A 245 -21.47 -1.94 -8.77
N ALA A 246 -21.57 -1.42 -7.55
CA ALA A 246 -20.44 -1.04 -6.72
C ALA A 246 -19.90 -2.16 -5.82
N ASN A 247 -20.58 -3.29 -5.71
CA ASN A 247 -20.20 -4.38 -4.78
C ASN A 247 -19.04 -5.26 -5.30
N TRP A 248 -18.17 -4.69 -6.14
CA TRP A 248 -17.02 -5.41 -6.68
C TRP A 248 -15.85 -5.54 -5.69
N ILE A 249 -15.84 -4.81 -4.55
CA ILE A 249 -14.90 -5.07 -3.45
C ILE A 249 -15.43 -6.24 -2.62
N THR A 250 -15.31 -7.43 -3.21
CA THR A 250 -15.75 -8.68 -2.59
C THR A 250 -14.73 -9.15 -1.54
N PRO A 251 -15.13 -10.04 -0.62
CA PRO A 251 -14.19 -10.69 0.30
C PRO A 251 -13.03 -11.40 -0.42
N GLN A 252 -13.28 -11.97 -1.61
CA GLN A 252 -12.25 -12.61 -2.43
C GLN A 252 -11.24 -11.60 -2.97
N LEU A 253 -11.68 -10.40 -3.37
CA LEU A 253 -10.78 -9.32 -3.77
C LEU A 253 -9.93 -8.86 -2.58
N LEU A 254 -10.53 -8.70 -1.40
CA LEU A 254 -9.79 -8.34 -0.19
C LEU A 254 -8.76 -9.41 0.20
N GLN A 255 -9.10 -10.68 0.06
CA GLN A 255 -8.14 -11.77 0.29
C GLN A 255 -6.94 -11.65 -0.66
N ARG A 256 -7.17 -11.42 -1.94
CA ARG A 256 -6.10 -11.20 -2.93
C ARG A 256 -5.30 -9.93 -2.63
N TYR A 257 -5.97 -8.87 -2.20
CA TYR A 257 -5.34 -7.63 -1.76
C TYR A 257 -4.37 -7.89 -0.60
N PHE A 258 -4.77 -8.62 0.43
CA PHE A 258 -3.89 -8.96 1.55
C PHE A 258 -2.70 -9.83 1.12
N TYR A 259 -2.90 -10.78 0.21
CA TYR A 259 -1.78 -11.54 -0.37
C TYR A 259 -0.81 -10.65 -1.14
N TYR A 260 -1.32 -9.72 -1.94
CA TYR A 260 -0.49 -8.78 -2.69
C TYR A 260 0.29 -7.84 -1.76
N VAL A 261 -0.37 -7.27 -0.76
CA VAL A 261 0.26 -6.44 0.29
C VAL A 261 1.36 -7.21 1.00
N ARG A 262 1.06 -8.43 1.46
CA ARG A 262 2.04 -9.30 2.13
C ARG A 262 3.27 -9.55 1.25
N ASN A 263 3.06 -9.94 0.01
CA ASN A 263 4.17 -10.24 -0.90
C ASN A 263 5.04 -9.01 -1.16
N ARG A 264 4.42 -7.85 -1.35
CA ARG A 264 5.17 -6.59 -1.50
C ARG A 264 5.97 -6.24 -0.25
N THR A 265 5.36 -6.37 0.92
CA THR A 265 6.01 -6.10 2.20
C THR A 265 7.23 -7.00 2.42
N LEU A 266 7.10 -8.29 2.10
CA LEU A 266 8.20 -9.25 2.20
C LEU A 266 9.34 -8.96 1.19
N LEU A 267 9.01 -8.50 -0.02
CA LEU A 267 10.03 -8.06 -1.00
C LEU A 267 10.82 -6.84 -0.52
N GLU A 268 10.23 -6.01 0.32
CA GLU A 268 10.91 -4.88 0.98
C GLU A 268 11.60 -5.28 2.29
N HIS A 269 11.74 -6.58 2.57
CA HIS A 269 12.31 -7.14 3.80
C HIS A 269 11.64 -6.65 5.09
N ARG A 270 10.33 -6.38 5.03
CA ARG A 270 9.50 -5.95 6.16
C ARG A 270 8.42 -6.97 6.45
N LEU A 271 7.92 -6.98 7.67
CA LEU A 271 6.81 -7.82 8.10
C LEU A 271 5.51 -7.01 8.24
N LYS A 272 5.62 -5.73 8.56
CA LYS A 272 4.51 -4.79 8.65
C LYS A 272 4.45 -3.93 7.38
N PRO A 273 3.31 -3.88 6.66
CA PRO A 273 3.15 -2.98 5.52
C PRO A 273 3.10 -1.53 6.00
N ASP A 274 3.72 -0.63 5.25
CA ASP A 274 3.54 0.82 5.42
C ASP A 274 2.27 1.31 4.70
N LEU A 275 1.87 2.54 4.99
CA LEU A 275 0.68 3.13 4.37
C LEU A 275 0.82 3.23 2.85
N TYR A 276 2.02 3.54 2.35
CA TYR A 276 2.27 3.58 0.90
C TYR A 276 1.96 2.24 0.24
N THR A 277 2.46 1.14 0.80
CA THR A 277 2.21 -0.22 0.27
C THR A 277 0.72 -0.56 0.29
N LEU A 278 0.01 -0.20 1.37
CA LEU A 278 -1.43 -0.42 1.50
C LEU A 278 -2.23 0.38 0.46
N VAL A 279 -1.96 1.68 0.34
CA VAL A 279 -2.68 2.57 -0.59
C VAL A 279 -2.34 2.24 -2.05
N HIS A 280 -1.08 1.97 -2.36
CA HIS A 280 -0.65 1.59 -3.71
C HIS A 280 -1.27 0.24 -4.12
N ALA A 281 -1.31 -0.74 -3.23
CA ALA A 281 -1.98 -2.01 -3.50
C ALA A 281 -3.50 -1.82 -3.72
N ALA A 282 -4.13 -0.94 -2.94
CA ALA A 282 -5.54 -0.59 -3.13
C ALA A 282 -5.77 0.11 -4.47
N GLN A 283 -4.89 1.02 -4.86
CA GLN A 283 -4.92 1.67 -6.17
C GLN A 283 -4.84 0.65 -7.31
N GLN A 284 -3.92 -0.29 -7.25
CA GLN A 284 -3.72 -1.30 -8.29
C GLN A 284 -4.88 -2.28 -8.40
N MET A 285 -5.47 -2.68 -7.29
CA MET A 285 -6.49 -3.74 -7.25
C MET A 285 -7.92 -3.21 -7.22
N ALA A 286 -8.11 -2.07 -6.57
CA ALA A 286 -9.42 -1.51 -6.27
C ALA A 286 -9.61 -0.07 -6.80
N GLY A 287 -8.55 0.55 -7.32
CA GLY A 287 -8.56 1.85 -7.97
C GLY A 287 -8.49 3.04 -7.03
N ASP A 288 -8.35 4.21 -7.67
CA ASP A 288 -8.02 5.45 -7.00
C ASP A 288 -9.08 5.90 -5.98
N GLU A 289 -10.36 5.64 -6.25
CA GLU A 289 -11.44 6.02 -5.33
C GLU A 289 -11.37 5.24 -4.02
N PHE A 290 -11.18 3.93 -4.09
CA PHE A 290 -11.00 3.12 -2.89
C PHE A 290 -9.68 3.41 -2.18
N ALA A 291 -8.61 3.62 -2.96
CA ALA A 291 -7.31 4.01 -2.42
C ALA A 291 -7.37 5.34 -1.66
N LEU A 292 -8.15 6.31 -2.16
CA LEU A 292 -8.40 7.58 -1.47
C LEU A 292 -9.19 7.35 -0.17
N THR A 293 -10.27 6.59 -0.22
CA THR A 293 -11.06 6.25 0.99
C THR A 293 -10.21 5.53 2.03
N LEU A 294 -9.33 4.63 1.57
CA LEU A 294 -8.37 3.94 2.44
C LEU A 294 -7.39 4.94 3.10
N LEU A 295 -6.84 5.88 2.32
CA LEU A 295 -5.94 6.92 2.83
C LEU A 295 -6.63 7.83 3.85
N GLU A 296 -7.86 8.27 3.57
CA GLU A 296 -8.66 9.10 4.48
C GLU A 296 -9.00 8.34 5.77
N THR A 297 -9.37 7.05 5.65
CA THR A 297 -9.62 6.20 6.82
C THR A 297 -8.36 6.06 7.68
N ALA A 298 -7.17 5.90 7.07
CA ALA A 298 -5.91 5.79 7.79
C ALA A 298 -5.63 7.01 8.68
N LYS A 299 -6.00 8.20 8.22
CA LYS A 299 -5.78 9.48 8.90
C LYS A 299 -6.84 9.81 9.97
N THR A 300 -7.90 9.03 10.06
CA THR A 300 -8.98 9.30 11.03
C THR A 300 -8.52 9.05 12.45
N TYR A 301 -8.72 10.05 13.31
CA TYR A 301 -8.51 9.98 14.76
C TYR A 301 -9.48 10.95 15.45
N GLU A 302 -10.63 10.45 15.84
CA GLU A 302 -11.74 11.25 16.33
C GLU A 302 -11.42 11.98 17.64
N TYR A 303 -10.61 11.37 18.50
CA TYR A 303 -10.21 11.97 19.77
C TYR A 303 -9.47 13.30 19.60
N GLN A 304 -8.78 13.52 18.48
CA GLN A 304 -8.04 14.76 18.24
C GLN A 304 -9.00 15.95 18.01
N THR A 305 -10.08 15.72 17.29
CA THR A 305 -11.08 16.78 17.03
C THR A 305 -11.73 17.26 18.32
N HIS A 306 -12.02 16.34 19.25
CA HIS A 306 -12.57 16.70 20.57
C HIS A 306 -11.53 17.41 21.45
N SER A 307 -10.26 16.99 21.43
CA SER A 307 -9.20 17.62 22.19
C SER A 307 -8.96 19.07 21.76
N LEU A 308 -8.93 19.35 20.47
CA LEU A 308 -8.77 20.70 19.91
C LEU A 308 -9.94 21.64 20.28
N SER A 309 -11.16 21.12 20.42
CA SER A 309 -12.34 21.92 20.79
C SER A 309 -12.35 22.35 22.27
N LEU A 310 -11.59 21.66 23.12
CA LEU A 310 -11.53 21.91 24.57
C LEU A 310 -10.34 22.76 25.00
N GLY A 311 -9.36 23.01 24.10
CA GLY A 311 -8.05 23.57 24.47
C GLY A 311 -7.83 25.02 24.04
N THR A 312 -7.22 25.77 24.94
CA THR A 312 -6.68 27.14 24.72
C THR A 312 -5.23 27.12 24.25
N LYS A 313 -4.63 25.94 24.05
CA LYS A 313 -3.21 25.79 23.72
C LYS A 313 -2.96 25.93 22.23
N PRO A 314 -1.80 26.48 21.84
CA PRO A 314 -1.44 26.63 20.43
C PRO A 314 -1.35 25.28 19.72
N THR A 315 -1.72 25.26 18.44
CA THR A 315 -1.72 24.08 17.58
C THR A 315 -0.60 24.18 16.56
N VAL A 316 0.12 23.08 16.36
CA VAL A 316 1.23 22.97 15.43
C VAL A 316 0.91 22.01 14.31
N THR A 317 1.56 22.21 13.16
CA THR A 317 1.50 21.32 12.02
C THR A 317 2.82 20.60 11.83
N MET A 318 2.78 19.29 11.64
CA MET A 318 3.96 18.46 11.39
C MET A 318 4.06 18.05 9.94
N GLY A 319 5.29 18.06 9.43
CA GLY A 319 5.68 17.50 8.15
C GLY A 319 6.80 16.45 8.29
N ILE A 320 7.49 16.16 7.19
CA ILE A 320 8.59 15.19 7.18
C ILE A 320 9.86 15.86 7.74
N GLY A 321 10.15 15.65 9.02
CA GLY A 321 11.32 16.23 9.68
C GLY A 321 11.20 17.74 9.95
N GLU A 322 10.00 18.30 9.81
CA GLU A 322 9.71 19.71 9.96
C GLU A 322 8.48 19.91 10.86
N LEU A 323 8.51 20.98 11.63
CA LEU A 323 7.41 21.41 12.46
C LEU A 323 7.13 22.88 12.13
N GLN A 324 5.87 23.19 11.84
CA GLN A 324 5.41 24.57 11.72
C GLN A 324 4.82 25.00 13.07
N ASP A 325 5.42 26.00 13.66
CA ASP A 325 5.01 26.56 14.95
C ASP A 325 3.69 27.35 14.85
N PRO A 326 3.11 27.80 15.96
CA PRO A 326 1.88 28.58 15.95
C PRO A 326 2.01 29.95 15.28
N GLU A 327 3.21 30.50 15.18
CA GLU A 327 3.52 31.76 14.48
C GLU A 327 3.68 31.56 12.97
N GLY A 328 3.74 30.29 12.49
CA GLY A 328 3.88 29.94 11.08
C GLY A 328 5.33 29.74 10.62
N GLU A 329 6.31 29.79 11.52
CA GLU A 329 7.70 29.48 11.23
C GLU A 329 7.90 27.97 11.05
N ILE A 330 8.68 27.55 10.06
CA ILE A 330 8.99 26.15 9.80
C ILE A 330 10.36 25.83 10.39
N LEU A 331 10.38 24.94 11.37
CA LEU A 331 11.58 24.53 12.10
C LEU A 331 11.93 23.07 11.78
N PRO A 332 13.22 22.74 11.52
CA PRO A 332 13.69 21.37 11.55
C PRO A 332 13.40 20.73 12.91
N ALA A 333 12.74 19.56 12.91
CA ALA A 333 12.26 18.92 14.13
C ALA A 333 12.75 17.49 14.26
N ILE A 334 13.27 17.13 15.44
CA ILE A 334 13.87 15.82 15.73
C ILE A 334 13.09 15.14 16.86
N ASN A 335 12.60 13.92 16.60
CA ASN A 335 11.93 13.12 17.61
C ASN A 335 12.94 12.55 18.62
N ARG A 336 12.76 12.82 19.92
CA ARG A 336 13.57 12.27 21.01
C ARG A 336 13.28 10.80 21.31
N LEU A 337 12.06 10.34 21.02
CA LEU A 337 11.63 8.94 21.17
C LEU A 337 11.61 8.26 19.79
N GLN A 338 12.77 8.17 19.18
CA GLN A 338 12.90 7.62 17.83
C GLN A 338 12.39 6.17 17.73
N GLY A 339 11.61 5.92 16.68
CA GLY A 339 11.29 4.59 16.17
C GLY A 339 12.17 4.25 14.95
N ASP A 340 11.80 3.18 14.25
CA ASP A 340 12.43 2.83 12.97
C ASP A 340 12.30 3.98 11.97
N PRO A 341 13.34 4.27 11.18
CA PRO A 341 13.27 5.29 10.15
C PRO A 341 12.20 4.93 9.12
N GLN A 342 11.31 5.88 8.83
CA GLN A 342 10.24 5.70 7.86
C GLN A 342 10.69 6.22 6.49
N ALA A 343 10.49 5.40 5.45
CA ALA A 343 10.72 5.83 4.08
C ALA A 343 9.45 6.52 3.54
N TRP A 344 9.58 7.79 3.19
CA TRP A 344 8.52 8.58 2.59
C TRP A 344 8.50 8.41 1.07
N ARG A 345 7.33 8.12 0.52
CA ARG A 345 7.12 7.93 -0.92
C ARG A 345 5.88 8.70 -1.35
N SER A 346 5.95 9.35 -2.50
CA SER A 346 4.80 10.04 -3.08
C SER A 346 3.96 9.10 -3.94
N LEU A 347 2.64 9.25 -3.90
CA LEU A 347 1.69 8.53 -4.73
C LEU A 347 0.66 9.50 -5.28
N THR A 348 0.46 9.49 -6.60
CA THR A 348 -0.57 10.30 -7.24
C THR A 348 -1.86 9.48 -7.37
N LEU A 349 -2.90 9.90 -6.68
CA LEU A 349 -4.26 9.36 -6.79
C LEU A 349 -5.09 10.28 -7.69
N ARG A 350 -5.85 9.69 -8.62
CA ARG A 350 -6.74 10.41 -9.54
C ARG A 350 -8.16 9.87 -9.40
N PRO A 351 -8.86 10.20 -8.29
CA PRO A 351 -10.25 9.80 -8.11
C PRO A 351 -11.12 10.43 -9.19
N LYS A 352 -12.22 9.76 -9.51
CA LYS A 352 -13.17 10.32 -10.47
C LYS A 352 -13.71 11.66 -9.95
N PRO A 353 -13.78 12.69 -10.79
CA PRO A 353 -14.33 13.97 -10.37
C PRO A 353 -15.83 13.83 -10.03
N PRO A 354 -16.35 14.61 -9.07
CA PRO A 354 -17.76 14.64 -8.74
C PRO A 354 -18.63 15.06 -9.95
N ILE A 355 -19.91 14.70 -9.92
CA ILE A 355 -20.84 14.85 -11.05
C ILE A 355 -20.81 16.26 -11.72
N PRO A 356 -20.71 17.41 -11.00
CA PRO A 356 -20.60 18.71 -11.64
C PRO A 356 -19.34 18.90 -12.49
N GLN A 357 -18.23 18.31 -12.07
CA GLN A 357 -16.96 18.37 -12.81
C GLN A 357 -16.95 17.42 -14.02
N LYS A 358 -17.77 16.35 -14.01
CA LYS A 358 -17.95 15.47 -15.19
C LYS A 358 -18.52 16.25 -16.38
N GLN A 359 -19.41 17.20 -16.15
CA GLN A 359 -19.97 18.03 -17.22
C GLN A 359 -18.92 18.96 -17.81
N SER A 360 -18.13 19.61 -16.97
CA SER A 360 -17.00 20.45 -17.40
C SER A 360 -15.96 19.63 -18.20
N TRP A 361 -15.72 18.41 -17.77
CA TRP A 361 -14.78 17.49 -18.41
C TRP A 361 -15.30 16.96 -19.77
N ALA A 362 -16.60 16.70 -19.89
CA ALA A 362 -17.23 16.36 -21.17
C ALA A 362 -17.13 17.50 -22.20
N HIS A 363 -17.12 18.75 -21.76
CA HIS A 363 -16.93 19.92 -22.62
C HIS A 363 -15.48 20.13 -23.11
N GLN A 364 -14.49 19.56 -22.43
CA GLN A 364 -13.07 19.61 -22.84
C GLN A 364 -12.75 18.59 -23.93
N TRP A 365 -13.61 17.62 -24.15
CA TRP A 365 -13.51 16.66 -25.23
C TRP A 365 -13.91 17.33 -26.55
N ASN A 366 -13.01 17.37 -27.52
CA ASN A 366 -13.29 18.02 -28.80
C ASN A 366 -14.13 17.10 -29.70
N PRO A 367 -15.45 17.32 -29.82
CA PRO A 367 -16.36 16.41 -30.53
C PRO A 367 -16.17 16.40 -32.05
N TYR A 368 -15.44 17.40 -32.60
CA TYR A 368 -15.28 17.54 -34.05
C TYR A 368 -14.04 16.83 -34.62
N ARG A 369 -13.17 16.29 -33.74
CA ARG A 369 -11.91 15.68 -34.13
C ARG A 369 -11.68 14.26 -33.63
N GLN A 370 -12.53 13.75 -32.73
CA GLN A 370 -12.34 12.47 -32.05
C GLN A 370 -13.66 11.72 -31.92
N CYS A 371 -13.68 10.46 -32.36
CA CYS A 371 -14.85 9.57 -32.29
C CYS A 371 -14.97 8.87 -30.94
N SER A 372 -13.86 8.70 -30.24
CA SER A 372 -13.76 8.09 -28.91
C SER A 372 -12.90 8.94 -28.00
N TRP A 373 -12.95 8.66 -26.72
CA TRP A 373 -12.17 9.42 -25.77
C TRP A 373 -10.73 8.89 -25.68
N PRO A 374 -9.70 9.68 -26.06
CA PRO A 374 -8.32 9.23 -26.19
C PRO A 374 -7.75 8.52 -24.95
N PRO A 375 -8.03 8.94 -23.70
CA PRO A 375 -7.59 8.20 -22.52
C PRO A 375 -8.19 6.80 -22.35
N GLU A 376 -9.37 6.53 -22.94
CA GLU A 376 -9.95 5.18 -22.98
C GLU A 376 -9.26 4.34 -24.03
N ASP A 377 -9.02 4.89 -25.22
CA ASP A 377 -8.30 4.20 -26.28
C ASP A 377 -6.88 3.83 -25.84
N GLN A 378 -6.15 4.76 -25.24
CA GLN A 378 -4.82 4.50 -24.70
C GLN A 378 -4.83 3.42 -23.62
N ARG A 379 -5.86 3.39 -22.77
CA ARG A 379 -6.03 2.37 -21.74
C ARG A 379 -6.27 0.99 -22.32
N ILE A 380 -7.16 0.91 -23.30
CA ILE A 380 -7.49 -0.34 -23.98
C ILE A 380 -6.27 -0.88 -24.73
N GLU A 381 -5.55 -0.05 -25.47
CA GLU A 381 -4.34 -0.46 -26.19
C GLU A 381 -3.20 -0.88 -25.26
N SER A 382 -2.98 -0.14 -24.17
CA SER A 382 -1.98 -0.51 -23.15
C SER A 382 -2.31 -1.86 -22.50
N PHE A 383 -3.59 -2.10 -22.22
CA PHE A 383 -4.03 -3.37 -21.68
C PHE A 383 -3.93 -4.50 -22.72
N ALA A 384 -4.28 -4.25 -23.97
CA ALA A 384 -4.11 -5.21 -25.05
C ALA A 384 -2.63 -5.60 -25.23
N ALA A 385 -1.71 -4.64 -25.15
CA ALA A 385 -0.26 -4.90 -25.16
C ALA A 385 0.18 -5.77 -23.97
N HIS A 386 -0.31 -5.47 -22.78
CA HIS A 386 -0.04 -6.28 -21.58
C HIS A 386 -0.55 -7.73 -21.72
N VAL A 387 -1.77 -7.90 -22.22
CA VAL A 387 -2.34 -9.24 -22.46
C VAL A 387 -1.56 -10.00 -23.52
N ARG A 388 -1.07 -9.34 -24.59
CA ARG A 388 -0.17 -9.97 -25.57
C ARG A 388 1.10 -10.48 -24.92
N GLN A 389 1.70 -9.69 -24.06
CA GLN A 389 2.91 -10.08 -23.32
C GLN A 389 2.65 -11.28 -22.40
N GLN A 390 1.56 -11.27 -21.63
CA GLN A 390 1.17 -12.41 -20.80
C GLN A 390 0.88 -13.67 -21.61
N SER A 391 0.21 -13.53 -22.76
CA SER A 391 -0.07 -14.66 -23.64
C SER A 391 1.21 -15.30 -24.18
N LYS A 392 2.22 -14.49 -24.52
CA LYS A 392 3.56 -14.98 -24.90
C LYS A 392 4.24 -15.73 -23.77
N GLN A 393 4.11 -15.24 -22.52
CA GLN A 393 4.64 -15.94 -21.35
C GLN A 393 3.97 -17.30 -21.12
N VAL A 394 2.64 -17.39 -21.33
CA VAL A 394 1.91 -18.67 -21.24
C VAL A 394 2.40 -19.66 -22.29
N LEU A 395 2.59 -19.22 -23.56
CA LEU A 395 3.17 -20.05 -24.62
C LEU A 395 4.60 -20.47 -24.33
N GLY A 396 5.41 -19.58 -23.73
CA GLY A 396 6.77 -19.89 -23.31
C GLY A 396 6.81 -20.87 -22.13
N ALA A 397 5.82 -20.83 -21.23
CA ALA A 397 5.77 -21.70 -20.04
C ALA A 397 5.71 -23.20 -20.39
N ASP A 398 5.05 -23.57 -21.49
CA ASP A 398 4.99 -24.96 -21.97
C ASP A 398 6.35 -25.44 -22.55
N LEU A 399 7.24 -24.50 -22.89
CA LEU A 399 8.60 -24.76 -23.38
C LEU A 399 9.66 -24.58 -22.29
N ALA A 400 9.24 -24.27 -21.08
CA ALA A 400 10.18 -24.03 -19.97
C ALA A 400 11.01 -25.27 -19.67
N ARG A 401 12.32 -25.08 -19.55
CA ARG A 401 13.28 -26.09 -19.14
C ARG A 401 13.73 -25.81 -17.71
N ILE A 402 14.00 -26.87 -16.99
CA ILE A 402 14.56 -26.79 -15.65
C ILE A 402 16.05 -27.06 -15.79
N GLU A 403 16.87 -26.10 -15.41
CA GLU A 403 18.33 -26.17 -15.50
C GLU A 403 18.96 -25.90 -14.12
N THR A 404 20.14 -26.47 -13.90
CA THR A 404 20.91 -26.16 -12.68
C THR A 404 21.37 -24.70 -12.74
N PHE A 405 21.19 -23.97 -11.65
CA PHE A 405 21.59 -22.56 -11.56
C PHE A 405 23.09 -22.40 -11.88
N SER A 406 23.39 -21.52 -12.80
CA SER A 406 24.78 -21.14 -13.14
C SER A 406 25.04 -19.67 -12.81
N THR A 407 24.42 -18.74 -13.50
CA THR A 407 24.63 -17.28 -13.34
C THR A 407 23.38 -16.44 -13.53
N SER A 408 22.25 -17.01 -13.99
CA SER A 408 21.04 -16.29 -14.31
C SER A 408 19.86 -16.75 -13.44
N LEU A 409 19.09 -15.77 -12.92
CA LEU A 409 17.85 -15.96 -12.13
C LEU A 409 16.64 -15.45 -12.91
N GLU A 410 16.73 -15.33 -14.24
CA GLU A 410 15.76 -14.59 -15.07
C GLU A 410 14.29 -14.97 -14.82
N ASP A 411 13.97 -16.24 -14.68
CA ASP A 411 12.60 -16.72 -14.51
C ASP A 411 12.29 -17.28 -13.10
N GLY A 412 13.24 -17.17 -12.19
CA GLY A 412 13.10 -17.54 -10.79
C GLY A 412 13.51 -18.97 -10.45
N ILE A 413 13.58 -19.25 -9.16
CA ILE A 413 14.00 -20.55 -8.61
C ILE A 413 12.79 -21.50 -8.58
N ASP A 414 12.95 -22.70 -9.12
CA ASP A 414 11.97 -23.77 -8.95
C ASP A 414 12.23 -24.53 -7.64
N LEU A 415 11.58 -24.10 -6.57
CA LEU A 415 11.71 -24.73 -5.26
C LEU A 415 11.25 -26.18 -5.24
N ARG A 416 10.25 -26.53 -6.03
CA ARG A 416 9.69 -27.89 -6.06
C ARG A 416 10.69 -28.87 -6.65
N GLU A 417 11.29 -28.53 -7.77
CA GLU A 417 12.27 -29.40 -8.43
C GLU A 417 13.60 -29.40 -7.67
N THR A 418 14.00 -28.27 -7.09
CA THR A 418 15.15 -28.20 -6.17
C THR A 418 15.00 -29.18 -5.01
N LEU A 419 13.86 -29.20 -4.34
CA LEU A 419 13.57 -30.13 -3.23
C LEU A 419 13.48 -31.58 -3.70
N ARG A 420 12.93 -31.83 -4.90
CA ARG A 420 12.82 -33.17 -5.46
C ARG A 420 14.20 -33.76 -5.78
N GLN A 421 15.08 -32.99 -6.40
CA GLN A 421 16.46 -33.42 -6.65
C GLN A 421 17.23 -33.64 -5.36
N TRP A 422 17.06 -32.75 -4.39
CA TRP A 422 17.66 -32.93 -3.07
C TRP A 422 17.21 -34.24 -2.40
N ALA A 423 15.93 -34.56 -2.44
CA ALA A 423 15.38 -35.82 -1.86
C ALA A 423 15.89 -37.07 -2.58
N THR A 424 16.23 -36.98 -3.86
CA THR A 424 16.70 -38.13 -4.65
C THR A 424 18.22 -38.31 -4.63
N THR A 425 18.98 -37.23 -4.31
CA THR A 425 20.45 -37.23 -4.37
C THR A 425 21.07 -37.33 -2.98
N SER A 426 21.19 -38.56 -2.48
CA SER A 426 21.56 -38.91 -1.08
C SER A 426 22.97 -38.55 -0.61
N ARG A 427 23.83 -37.85 -1.35
CA ARG A 427 25.27 -37.71 -1.01
C ARG A 427 25.98 -36.39 -1.33
N ARG A 428 25.27 -35.29 -1.59
CA ARG A 428 25.95 -34.01 -1.83
C ARG A 428 25.63 -32.99 -0.75
N THR A 429 26.68 -32.43 -0.18
CA THR A 429 26.64 -31.35 0.84
C THR A 429 26.37 -29.95 0.25
N VAL A 430 26.26 -29.84 -1.07
CA VAL A 430 26.01 -28.57 -1.77
C VAL A 430 24.67 -28.67 -2.49
N PHE A 431 23.81 -27.71 -2.25
CA PHE A 431 22.50 -27.58 -2.90
C PHE A 431 22.68 -27.02 -4.31
N ASP A 432 22.37 -27.80 -5.33
CA ASP A 432 22.26 -27.30 -6.69
C ASP A 432 20.84 -26.71 -6.87
N LEU A 433 20.73 -25.40 -6.83
CA LEU A 433 19.48 -24.69 -7.09
C LEU A 433 19.03 -24.98 -8.53
N GLN A 434 17.76 -25.33 -8.70
CA GLN A 434 17.14 -25.46 -10.00
C GLN A 434 16.46 -24.14 -10.38
N VAL A 435 16.74 -23.66 -11.57
CA VAL A 435 16.20 -22.42 -12.13
C VAL A 435 15.29 -22.77 -13.29
N LYS A 436 14.15 -22.14 -13.35
CA LYS A 436 13.25 -22.22 -14.48
C LYS A 436 13.72 -21.24 -15.56
N VAL A 437 14.10 -21.76 -16.70
CA VAL A 437 14.46 -20.96 -17.88
C VAL A 437 13.35 -21.11 -18.91
N THR A 438 12.69 -20.00 -19.22
CA THR A 438 11.64 -19.94 -20.24
C THR A 438 12.26 -19.43 -21.53
N PRO A 439 12.47 -20.27 -22.54
CA PRO A 439 12.98 -19.79 -23.81
C PRO A 439 11.99 -18.80 -24.45
N PRO A 440 12.46 -17.81 -25.23
CA PRO A 440 11.57 -16.88 -25.90
C PRO A 440 10.56 -17.65 -26.75
N ALA A 441 9.27 -17.38 -26.54
CA ALA A 441 8.21 -18.06 -27.25
C ALA A 441 8.35 -17.83 -28.76
N LYS A 442 8.39 -18.90 -29.55
CA LYS A 442 8.34 -18.80 -31.01
C LYS A 442 6.91 -18.48 -31.42
N GLY A 443 6.72 -17.33 -32.00
CA GLY A 443 5.45 -16.85 -32.52
C GLY A 443 5.03 -15.50 -31.96
N THR A 444 4.32 -14.74 -32.78
CA THR A 444 3.71 -13.47 -32.41
C THR A 444 2.20 -13.67 -32.24
N ILE A 445 1.59 -12.82 -31.42
CA ILE A 445 0.13 -12.79 -31.22
C ILE A 445 -0.35 -11.46 -31.77
N GLU A 446 -1.02 -11.51 -32.92
CA GLU A 446 -1.62 -10.32 -33.53
C GLU A 446 -3.01 -10.03 -32.97
N VAL A 447 -3.80 -11.07 -32.76
CA VAL A 447 -5.21 -10.94 -32.43
C VAL A 447 -5.48 -11.36 -31.00
N LEU A 448 -6.15 -10.46 -30.28
CA LEU A 448 -6.68 -10.69 -28.95
C LEU A 448 -8.20 -10.67 -28.98
N VAL A 449 -8.84 -11.58 -28.30
CA VAL A 449 -10.28 -11.62 -28.12
C VAL A 449 -10.62 -11.53 -26.64
N PHE A 450 -11.41 -10.54 -26.28
CA PHE A 450 -11.98 -10.41 -24.96
C PHE A 450 -13.43 -10.83 -24.97
N LEU A 451 -13.80 -11.79 -24.14
CA LEU A 451 -15.16 -12.18 -23.86
C LEU A 451 -15.46 -11.82 -22.42
N PHE A 452 -16.23 -10.78 -22.20
CA PHE A 452 -16.53 -10.29 -20.85
C PHE A 452 -17.70 -11.04 -20.22
N GLU A 453 -18.62 -11.54 -21.05
CA GLU A 453 -19.80 -12.28 -20.64
C GLU A 453 -20.03 -13.47 -21.55
N VAL A 454 -20.23 -14.65 -20.98
CA VAL A 454 -20.45 -15.90 -21.72
C VAL A 454 -21.47 -16.76 -20.98
N PRO A 455 -22.61 -17.11 -21.56
CA PRO A 455 -23.08 -16.71 -22.91
C PRO A 455 -23.48 -15.23 -22.94
N ALA A 456 -23.19 -14.57 -24.07
CA ALA A 456 -23.64 -13.20 -24.30
C ALA A 456 -25.09 -13.20 -24.82
N ASP A 457 -25.96 -12.37 -24.17
CA ASP A 457 -27.35 -12.22 -24.63
C ASP A 457 -27.42 -11.30 -25.88
N PRO A 458 -27.84 -11.81 -27.02
CA PRO A 458 -27.96 -11.01 -28.25
C PRO A 458 -28.98 -9.86 -28.16
N ASN A 459 -29.91 -9.89 -27.20
CA ASN A 459 -30.88 -8.82 -26.99
C ASN A 459 -30.30 -7.65 -26.20
N ILE A 460 -29.31 -7.92 -25.34
CA ILE A 460 -28.57 -6.90 -24.57
C ILE A 460 -27.49 -6.28 -25.46
N TYR A 461 -26.76 -7.09 -26.22
CA TYR A 461 -25.65 -6.68 -27.06
C TYR A 461 -26.08 -6.53 -28.52
N THR A 462 -26.91 -5.51 -28.77
CA THR A 462 -27.49 -5.25 -30.08
C THR A 462 -26.57 -4.47 -31.00
N TRP A 463 -25.62 -3.72 -30.45
CA TRP A 463 -24.69 -2.93 -31.24
C TRP A 463 -23.47 -3.78 -31.63
N ARG A 464 -23.31 -4.01 -32.93
CA ARG A 464 -22.26 -4.86 -33.48
C ARG A 464 -21.64 -4.10 -34.65
N THR A 465 -20.31 -3.94 -34.61
CA THR A 465 -19.61 -3.20 -35.66
C THR A 465 -18.11 -3.54 -35.66
N THR A 466 -17.48 -3.21 -36.80
CA THR A 466 -16.03 -3.28 -36.95
C THR A 466 -15.49 -1.87 -37.17
N TRP A 467 -14.64 -1.40 -36.26
CA TRP A 467 -13.97 -0.11 -36.35
C TRP A 467 -12.54 -0.29 -36.83
N PHE A 468 -12.13 0.52 -37.79
CA PHE A 468 -10.75 0.57 -38.21
C PHE A 468 -9.97 1.48 -37.32
N ALA A 469 -8.67 1.19 -37.16
CA ALA A 469 -7.76 2.06 -36.42
C ALA A 469 -7.61 3.41 -37.13
N GLU A 470 -7.69 4.49 -36.38
CA GLU A 470 -7.45 5.84 -36.88
C GLU A 470 -5.96 6.15 -36.96
N HIS A 471 -5.15 5.38 -36.22
CA HIS A 471 -3.75 5.62 -36.01
C HIS A 471 -2.97 4.29 -36.02
N HIS A 472 -1.72 4.30 -36.51
CA HIS A 472 -0.87 3.10 -36.57
C HIS A 472 -0.55 2.48 -35.18
N LYS A 473 -0.81 3.20 -34.09
CA LYS A 473 -0.67 2.73 -32.70
C LYS A 473 -1.95 2.12 -32.12
N GLU A 474 -3.03 2.14 -32.84
CA GLU A 474 -4.31 1.58 -32.43
C GLU A 474 -4.56 0.24 -33.11
N SER A 475 -5.41 -0.58 -32.50
CA SER A 475 -5.85 -1.85 -33.09
C SER A 475 -7.07 -1.64 -33.97
N THR A 476 -7.22 -2.42 -35.04
CA THR A 476 -8.52 -2.62 -35.68
C THR A 476 -9.41 -3.39 -34.70
N LEU A 477 -10.59 -2.84 -34.42
CA LEU A 477 -11.48 -3.30 -33.37
C LEU A 477 -12.77 -3.81 -33.93
N SER A 478 -13.17 -5.05 -33.63
CA SER A 478 -14.51 -5.55 -33.87
C SER A 478 -15.15 -5.97 -32.56
N PHE A 479 -16.39 -5.59 -32.33
CA PHE A 479 -17.04 -5.81 -31.05
C PHE A 479 -18.56 -6.03 -31.17
N TYR A 480 -19.13 -6.54 -30.08
CA TYR A 480 -20.53 -6.44 -29.75
C TYR A 480 -20.71 -5.78 -28.39
N ALA A 481 -21.60 -4.82 -28.29
CA ALA A 481 -21.79 -3.97 -27.14
C ALA A 481 -23.25 -3.62 -26.87
N THR A 482 -23.53 -3.05 -25.73
CA THR A 482 -24.83 -2.45 -25.40
C THR A 482 -25.06 -1.21 -26.28
N PRO A 483 -26.31 -0.85 -26.60
CA PRO A 483 -26.60 0.36 -27.36
C PRO A 483 -26.14 1.59 -26.57
N PHE A 484 -25.37 2.49 -27.20
CA PHE A 484 -24.90 3.74 -26.60
C PHE A 484 -26.02 4.74 -26.33
N SER A 485 -27.12 4.65 -27.07
CA SER A 485 -28.28 5.53 -26.96
C SER A 485 -29.06 5.37 -25.63
N THR A 486 -28.87 4.27 -24.92
CA THR A 486 -29.54 3.98 -23.66
C THR A 486 -28.93 4.70 -22.46
N GLN A 487 -27.67 5.12 -22.56
CA GLN A 487 -26.96 5.87 -21.49
C GLN A 487 -26.27 7.10 -22.08
N MET A 488 -27.02 8.19 -22.21
CA MET A 488 -26.46 9.48 -22.61
C MET A 488 -25.83 10.18 -21.39
N VAL A 489 -24.53 10.46 -21.48
CA VAL A 489 -23.75 11.11 -20.40
C VAL A 489 -23.69 12.63 -20.59
N GLY A 490 -23.91 13.09 -21.79
CA GLY A 490 -23.94 14.50 -22.16
C GLY A 490 -24.48 14.70 -23.59
N PRO A 491 -24.59 15.92 -24.10
CA PRO A 491 -25.06 16.20 -25.44
C PRO A 491 -24.20 15.49 -26.50
N GLY A 492 -24.77 14.50 -27.18
CA GLY A 492 -24.08 13.71 -28.20
C GLY A 492 -23.06 12.70 -27.68
N ILE A 493 -22.95 12.49 -26.36
CA ILE A 493 -22.03 11.53 -25.75
C ILE A 493 -22.83 10.37 -25.16
N GLY A 494 -22.73 9.21 -25.78
CA GLY A 494 -23.31 7.97 -25.30
C GLY A 494 -22.27 7.08 -24.62
N GLN A 495 -22.71 6.28 -23.66
CA GLN A 495 -21.89 5.28 -22.99
C GLN A 495 -22.36 3.89 -23.37
N ALA A 496 -21.42 3.03 -23.77
CA ALA A 496 -21.69 1.63 -24.09
C ALA A 496 -20.77 0.69 -23.30
N ARG A 497 -21.14 -0.58 -23.25
CA ARG A 497 -20.36 -1.63 -22.60
C ARG A 497 -20.11 -2.77 -23.56
N TYR A 498 -18.85 -3.16 -23.71
CA TYR A 498 -18.48 -4.36 -24.48
C TYR A 498 -19.03 -5.62 -23.80
N GLY A 499 -19.71 -6.47 -24.55
CA GLY A 499 -19.95 -7.87 -24.22
C GLY A 499 -18.76 -8.74 -24.66
N GLY A 500 -18.15 -8.38 -25.80
CA GLY A 500 -16.91 -8.94 -26.32
C GLY A 500 -16.28 -8.04 -27.36
N ALA A 501 -14.96 -8.13 -27.52
CA ALA A 501 -14.18 -7.33 -28.44
C ALA A 501 -12.96 -8.08 -28.97
N MET A 502 -12.64 -7.89 -30.23
CA MET A 502 -11.46 -8.39 -30.93
C MET A 502 -10.55 -7.21 -31.26
N PHE A 503 -9.28 -7.33 -30.93
CA PHE A 503 -8.24 -6.36 -31.22
C PHE A 503 -7.19 -6.95 -32.15
N LEU A 504 -7.06 -6.39 -33.33
CA LEU A 504 -6.07 -6.79 -34.31
C LEU A 504 -4.97 -5.74 -34.42
N TYR A 505 -3.76 -6.13 -34.12
CA TYR A 505 -2.57 -5.27 -34.16
C TYR A 505 -1.36 -6.03 -34.77
N PRO A 506 -0.62 -5.46 -35.70
CA PRO A 506 -0.78 -4.13 -36.32
C PRO A 506 -2.11 -3.92 -37.02
N PRO A 507 -2.62 -2.66 -37.06
CA PRO A 507 -3.92 -2.39 -37.69
C PRO A 507 -3.89 -2.66 -39.19
N ARG A 508 -4.95 -3.27 -39.69
CA ARG A 508 -5.20 -3.45 -41.11
C ARG A 508 -6.69 -3.44 -41.40
N PRO A 509 -7.12 -2.99 -42.59
CA PRO A 509 -8.51 -3.04 -42.94
C PRO A 509 -8.99 -4.50 -43.10
N ILE A 510 -10.10 -4.81 -42.46
CA ILE A 510 -10.80 -6.10 -42.62
C ILE A 510 -12.27 -5.82 -42.93
N PRO A 511 -12.96 -6.72 -43.67
CA PRO A 511 -14.39 -6.62 -43.85
C PRO A 511 -15.13 -6.68 -42.51
N ASP A 512 -16.29 -6.05 -42.42
CA ASP A 512 -17.12 -6.18 -41.23
C ASP A 512 -17.47 -7.65 -41.00
N ILE A 513 -17.05 -8.17 -39.85
CA ILE A 513 -17.25 -9.58 -39.50
C ILE A 513 -18.72 -9.89 -39.20
N TRP A 514 -19.52 -8.87 -38.87
CA TRP A 514 -20.91 -9.08 -38.47
C TRP A 514 -21.84 -9.34 -39.64
N ASP A 515 -21.59 -8.72 -40.76
CA ASP A 515 -22.36 -8.88 -42.00
C ASP A 515 -21.74 -9.86 -42.99
N ASN A 516 -20.56 -10.40 -42.69
CA ASN A 516 -19.81 -11.27 -43.59
C ASN A 516 -20.46 -12.68 -43.69
N PRO A 517 -20.89 -13.11 -44.85
CA PRO A 517 -21.50 -14.44 -45.06
C PRO A 517 -20.58 -15.62 -44.73
N LEU A 518 -19.26 -15.42 -44.76
CA LEU A 518 -18.28 -16.45 -44.44
C LEU A 518 -18.40 -16.96 -42.98
N PHE A 519 -19.03 -16.20 -42.10
CA PHE A 519 -19.20 -16.56 -40.71
C PHE A 519 -20.62 -17.03 -40.34
N ASN A 520 -21.50 -17.29 -41.32
CA ASN A 520 -22.87 -17.74 -41.06
C ASN A 520 -23.00 -19.14 -40.46
N PHE A 521 -21.88 -19.87 -40.35
CA PHE A 521 -21.84 -21.16 -39.65
C PHE A 521 -21.78 -21.01 -38.12
N THR A 522 -21.59 -19.81 -37.62
CA THR A 522 -21.53 -19.52 -36.17
C THR A 522 -22.92 -19.26 -35.60
N THR A 523 -23.17 -19.70 -34.37
CA THR A 523 -24.49 -19.63 -33.73
C THR A 523 -24.57 -18.58 -32.64
N THR A 524 -23.45 -18.21 -32.05
CA THR A 524 -23.39 -17.23 -30.97
C THR A 524 -22.51 -16.03 -31.32
N LEU A 525 -22.67 -14.92 -30.58
CA LEU A 525 -21.87 -13.70 -30.76
C LEU A 525 -20.37 -13.97 -30.53
N GLU A 526 -20.05 -14.78 -29.51
CA GLU A 526 -18.68 -15.16 -29.21
C GLU A 526 -18.05 -16.00 -30.33
N GLU A 527 -18.82 -16.94 -30.89
CA GLU A 527 -18.32 -17.76 -31.98
C GLU A 527 -18.04 -16.93 -33.23
N ARG A 528 -18.91 -15.95 -33.55
CA ARG A 528 -18.70 -15.06 -34.68
C ARG A 528 -17.47 -14.19 -34.50
N LEU A 529 -17.29 -13.63 -33.32
CA LEU A 529 -16.10 -12.84 -32.96
C LEU A 529 -14.82 -13.69 -33.07
N LEU A 530 -14.84 -14.91 -32.55
CA LEU A 530 -13.70 -15.85 -32.63
C LEU A 530 -13.43 -16.30 -34.07
N ALA A 531 -14.46 -16.52 -34.87
CA ALA A 531 -14.30 -16.87 -36.29
C ALA A 531 -13.64 -15.73 -37.07
N GLY A 532 -14.07 -14.47 -36.84
CA GLY A 532 -13.43 -13.29 -37.39
C GLY A 532 -11.98 -13.16 -36.95
N ALA A 533 -11.70 -13.35 -35.66
CA ALA A 533 -10.36 -13.32 -35.10
C ALA A 533 -9.42 -14.35 -35.75
N CYS A 534 -9.88 -15.60 -35.88
CA CYS A 534 -9.07 -16.68 -36.48
C CYS A 534 -8.89 -16.52 -37.98
N ALA A 535 -9.91 -16.01 -38.68
CA ALA A 535 -9.84 -15.79 -40.12
C ALA A 535 -8.87 -14.67 -40.50
N HIS A 536 -8.86 -13.59 -39.71
CA HIS A 536 -8.04 -12.41 -39.96
C HIS A 536 -6.68 -12.41 -39.28
N SER A 537 -6.36 -13.36 -38.39
CA SER A 537 -5.03 -13.53 -37.87
C SER A 537 -4.07 -14.06 -38.92
N GLN A 538 -2.91 -13.46 -39.09
CA GLN A 538 -1.81 -14.02 -39.92
C GLN A 538 -0.95 -14.98 -39.09
N GLU A 539 -0.95 -14.82 -37.79
CA GLU A 539 -0.18 -15.62 -36.86
C GLU A 539 -0.92 -16.88 -36.40
N SER A 540 -0.15 -17.89 -36.01
CA SER A 540 -0.71 -19.20 -35.59
C SER A 540 -1.51 -19.14 -34.29
N TYR A 541 -1.27 -18.13 -33.46
CA TYR A 541 -1.86 -18.02 -32.14
C TYR A 541 -2.83 -16.85 -32.04
N VAL A 542 -3.98 -17.09 -31.42
CA VAL A 542 -4.98 -16.09 -31.06
C VAL A 542 -5.22 -16.16 -29.56
N ALA A 543 -4.99 -15.06 -28.86
CA ALA A 543 -5.23 -15.02 -27.42
C ALA A 543 -6.70 -14.76 -27.12
N VAL A 544 -7.25 -15.49 -26.16
CA VAL A 544 -8.66 -15.39 -25.75
C VAL A 544 -8.74 -15.19 -24.25
N VAL A 545 -9.20 -14.01 -23.85
CA VAL A 545 -9.53 -13.69 -22.47
C VAL A 545 -11.00 -14.00 -22.23
N SER A 546 -11.30 -14.94 -21.32
CA SER A 546 -12.68 -15.41 -21.10
C SER A 546 -12.96 -15.72 -19.62
N PRO A 547 -14.21 -15.51 -19.14
CA PRO A 547 -14.62 -15.93 -17.80
C PRO A 547 -14.78 -17.45 -17.67
N VAL A 548 -14.89 -18.15 -18.79
CA VAL A 548 -15.07 -19.61 -18.84
C VAL A 548 -13.93 -20.28 -19.60
N PRO A 549 -13.64 -21.56 -19.35
CA PRO A 549 -12.67 -22.32 -20.14
C PRO A 549 -13.07 -22.39 -21.62
N LEU A 550 -12.07 -22.57 -22.50
CA LEU A 550 -12.30 -22.69 -23.93
C LEU A 550 -13.27 -23.85 -24.25
N LYS A 551 -14.42 -23.53 -24.89
CA LYS A 551 -15.40 -24.50 -25.33
C LYS A 551 -14.87 -25.31 -26.52
N ALA A 552 -15.37 -26.54 -26.70
CA ALA A 552 -14.98 -27.40 -27.83
C ALA A 552 -15.33 -26.74 -29.19
N ALA A 553 -16.48 -26.07 -29.29
CA ALA A 553 -16.88 -25.32 -30.46
C ALA A 553 -15.86 -24.25 -30.88
N TRP A 554 -15.32 -23.51 -29.91
CA TRP A 554 -14.31 -22.46 -30.13
C TRP A 554 -12.98 -23.04 -30.66
N ARG A 555 -12.57 -24.19 -30.12
CA ARG A 555 -11.36 -24.89 -30.58
C ARG A 555 -11.56 -25.41 -32.02
N ASN A 556 -12.76 -25.88 -32.35
CA ASN A 556 -13.09 -26.34 -33.71
C ASN A 556 -13.07 -25.18 -34.73
N ILE A 557 -13.58 -23.99 -34.31
CA ILE A 557 -13.48 -22.77 -35.13
C ILE A 557 -12.00 -22.45 -35.40
N ALA A 558 -11.17 -22.42 -34.39
CA ALA A 558 -9.75 -22.12 -34.55
C ALA A 558 -9.04 -23.13 -35.46
N ARG A 559 -9.32 -24.44 -35.32
CA ARG A 559 -8.77 -25.49 -36.18
C ARG A 559 -9.17 -25.32 -37.64
N ARG A 560 -10.42 -24.88 -37.92
CA ARG A 560 -10.90 -24.60 -39.28
C ARG A 560 -10.03 -23.59 -40.01
N TYR A 561 -9.47 -22.62 -39.28
CA TYR A 561 -8.56 -21.59 -39.81
C TYR A 561 -7.07 -21.90 -39.59
N GLY A 562 -6.73 -23.10 -39.12
CA GLY A 562 -5.33 -23.46 -38.80
C GLY A 562 -4.72 -22.68 -37.67
N ARG A 563 -5.54 -22.19 -36.70
CA ARG A 563 -5.10 -21.38 -35.55
C ARG A 563 -5.22 -22.15 -34.26
N GLN A 564 -4.46 -21.69 -33.27
CA GLN A 564 -4.51 -22.20 -31.89
C GLN A 564 -4.93 -21.08 -30.94
N LEU A 565 -5.87 -21.41 -30.02
CA LEU A 565 -6.32 -20.45 -29.01
C LEU A 565 -5.46 -20.54 -27.76
N VAL A 566 -4.97 -19.41 -27.31
CA VAL A 566 -4.24 -19.26 -26.04
C VAL A 566 -5.20 -18.73 -24.97
N PRO A 567 -5.64 -19.56 -24.00
CA PRO A 567 -6.60 -19.14 -23.00
C PRO A 567 -5.95 -18.27 -21.92
N LEU A 568 -6.59 -17.17 -21.60
CA LEU A 568 -6.30 -16.34 -20.45
C LEU A 568 -7.58 -16.18 -19.63
N PRO A 569 -7.61 -16.69 -18.40
CA PRO A 569 -8.80 -16.54 -17.55
C PRO A 569 -9.04 -15.07 -17.19
N LEU A 570 -10.28 -14.58 -17.41
CA LEU A 570 -10.66 -13.20 -17.11
C LEU A 570 -10.46 -12.84 -15.61
N HIS A 571 -10.58 -13.81 -14.72
CA HIS A 571 -10.38 -13.61 -13.29
C HIS A 571 -8.91 -13.34 -12.86
N ARG A 572 -7.94 -13.45 -13.76
CA ARG A 572 -6.57 -12.99 -13.52
C ARG A 572 -6.48 -11.47 -13.39
N PHE A 573 -7.44 -10.76 -13.96
CA PHE A 573 -7.48 -9.31 -13.93
C PHE A 573 -8.42 -8.82 -12.83
N SER A 574 -8.11 -7.67 -12.23
CA SER A 574 -9.00 -7.12 -11.21
C SER A 574 -10.36 -6.78 -11.78
N GLY A 575 -11.44 -7.00 -11.03
CA GLY A 575 -12.80 -6.67 -11.45
C GLY A 575 -12.95 -5.22 -11.88
N GLN A 576 -12.21 -4.31 -11.27
CA GLN A 576 -12.20 -2.91 -11.65
C GLN A 576 -11.52 -2.66 -13.01
N THR A 577 -10.40 -3.32 -13.27
CA THR A 577 -9.76 -3.24 -14.59
C THR A 577 -10.72 -3.72 -15.67
N VAL A 578 -11.37 -4.86 -15.43
CA VAL A 578 -12.38 -5.42 -16.35
C VAL A 578 -13.55 -4.45 -16.55
N ALA A 579 -14.10 -3.89 -15.49
CA ALA A 579 -15.21 -2.94 -15.57
C ALA A 579 -14.84 -1.67 -16.36
N ARG A 580 -13.61 -1.16 -16.16
CA ARG A 580 -13.10 0.01 -16.90
C ARG A 580 -12.83 -0.27 -18.36
N LEU A 581 -12.32 -1.46 -18.70
CA LEU A 581 -12.07 -1.87 -20.07
C LEU A 581 -13.36 -2.14 -20.83
N ARG A 582 -14.37 -2.62 -20.12
CA ARG A 582 -15.68 -2.94 -20.69
C ARG A 582 -16.49 -1.69 -21.05
N GLN A 583 -16.22 -0.56 -20.40
CA GLN A 583 -16.98 0.68 -20.56
C GLN A 583 -16.25 1.64 -21.49
N PHE A 584 -16.94 2.19 -22.48
CA PHE A 584 -16.40 3.18 -23.40
C PHE A 584 -17.44 4.23 -23.76
N HIS A 585 -16.97 5.40 -24.17
CA HIS A 585 -17.80 6.53 -24.58
C HIS A 585 -17.71 6.74 -26.09
N VAL A 586 -18.85 6.98 -26.68
CA VAL A 586 -19.02 7.20 -28.12
C VAL A 586 -19.58 8.60 -28.34
N LEU A 587 -19.03 9.30 -29.31
CA LEU A 587 -19.45 10.63 -29.68
C LEU A 587 -20.46 10.56 -30.82
N ASN A 588 -21.53 11.38 -30.71
CA ASN A 588 -22.62 11.49 -31.67
C ASN A 588 -23.23 10.15 -32.12
N GLY A 589 -22.91 9.07 -31.46
CA GLY A 589 -23.49 7.76 -31.69
C GLY A 589 -23.23 7.17 -33.07
N HIS A 590 -22.24 7.63 -33.80
CA HIS A 590 -21.96 7.18 -35.14
C HIS A 590 -20.70 6.32 -35.20
N GLU A 591 -20.70 5.42 -36.20
CA GLU A 591 -19.59 4.52 -36.54
C GLU A 591 -18.44 5.28 -37.24
N ILE A 592 -17.99 6.40 -36.62
CA ILE A 592 -17.07 7.33 -37.28
C ILE A 592 -15.71 6.67 -37.56
N ARG A 593 -15.26 5.74 -36.71
CA ARG A 593 -14.04 4.97 -36.97
C ARG A 593 -14.07 4.18 -38.29
N SER A 594 -15.24 3.83 -38.80
CA SER A 594 -15.33 3.16 -40.08
C SER A 594 -14.90 4.02 -41.28
N TYR A 595 -14.90 5.36 -41.12
CA TYR A 595 -14.42 6.29 -42.14
C TYR A 595 -12.91 6.54 -42.07
N ALA A 596 -12.28 6.30 -40.94
CA ALA A 596 -10.85 6.54 -40.75
C ALA A 596 -9.98 5.63 -41.62
N ALA A 597 -10.46 4.45 -42.02
CA ALA A 597 -9.76 3.56 -42.93
C ALA A 597 -9.36 4.24 -44.26
N ARG A 598 -10.05 5.30 -44.69
CA ARG A 598 -9.73 6.08 -45.91
C ARG A 598 -8.50 6.97 -45.70
N PHE A 599 -8.10 7.22 -44.49
CA PHE A 599 -7.00 8.10 -44.12
C PHE A 599 -5.77 7.35 -43.58
N ILE A 600 -5.88 6.05 -43.35
CA ILE A 600 -4.73 5.21 -43.00
C ILE A 600 -3.94 5.00 -44.30
N ARG A 601 -2.81 5.67 -44.42
CA ARG A 601 -1.84 5.42 -45.50
C ARG A 601 -1.04 4.17 -45.12
N GLU A 602 -1.04 3.19 -46.05
CA GLU A 602 -0.15 2.02 -46.00
C GLU A 602 1.31 2.41 -45.92
#